data_21a01ecc2eb6d191bf47c117259d4fa2
#
_entry.id   21a01ecc2eb6d191bf47c117259d4fa2
#
_cell.length_a   1.000
_cell.length_b   1.000
_cell.length_c   1.000
_cell.angle_alpha   90.00
_cell.angle_beta   90.00
_cell.angle_gamma   90.00
#
_symmetry.space_group_name_H-M   'P 1'
#
loop_
_entity.id
_entity.type
_entity.pdbx_description
1 polymer ?
#
loop_
_entity_poly.entity_id
_entity_poly.type
_entity_poly.pdbx_seq_one_letter_code
_entity_poly.pdbx_strand_id
1 'polypeptide(L)'
;MNLTNFRHFLSSALSGGMKRRLSIAISLVGDPKIVFLDEPSTGLDPDNRRQIWEVLARCQDKRSLFLTTHMMEEADALCHRIGIITRGTLRTVGNQLRLKKDYGQGFRLSLSL
;
A
#
# COMPACT_ATOMS: atom_id res chain seq x y z
N MET A 1 -8.29 -13.04 -3.15
CA MET A 1 -8.81 -11.77 -2.59
C MET A 1 -9.94 -11.97 -1.58
N ASN A 2 -10.28 -13.21 -1.26
CA ASN A 2 -11.36 -13.59 -0.32
C ASN A 2 -12.73 -13.01 -0.69
N LEU A 3 -13.03 -12.95 -1.98
CA LEU A 3 -14.29 -12.43 -2.49
C LEU A 3 -15.19 -13.50 -3.13
N THR A 4 -14.84 -14.80 -2.99
CA THR A 4 -15.54 -15.91 -3.65
C THR A 4 -17.03 -15.93 -3.33
N ASN A 5 -17.41 -15.68 -2.07
CA ASN A 5 -18.81 -15.69 -1.63
C ASN A 5 -19.59 -14.47 -2.18
N PHE A 6 -18.92 -13.48 -2.72
CA PHE A 6 -19.50 -12.23 -3.18
C PHE A 6 -19.39 -12.05 -4.70
N ARG A 7 -18.94 -13.07 -5.44
CA ARG A 7 -18.67 -12.97 -6.88
C ARG A 7 -19.87 -12.57 -7.74
N HIS A 8 -21.07 -12.85 -7.26
CA HIS A 8 -22.31 -12.49 -7.96
C HIS A 8 -22.92 -11.19 -7.45
N PHE A 9 -22.31 -10.53 -6.49
CA PHE A 9 -22.79 -9.26 -5.97
C PHE A 9 -22.40 -8.12 -6.91
N LEU A 10 -23.31 -7.14 -7.04
CA LEU A 10 -22.95 -5.88 -7.68
C LEU A 10 -21.88 -5.16 -6.82
N SER A 11 -20.96 -4.46 -7.46
CA SER A 11 -19.92 -3.74 -6.74
C SER A 11 -20.48 -2.74 -5.73
N SER A 12 -21.63 -2.14 -6.03
CA SER A 12 -22.33 -1.22 -5.12
C SER A 12 -22.81 -1.89 -3.83
N ALA A 13 -22.97 -3.22 -3.83
CA ALA A 13 -23.42 -3.99 -2.65
C ALA A 13 -22.27 -4.45 -1.77
N LEU A 14 -21.03 -4.21 -2.15
CA LEU A 14 -19.85 -4.61 -1.39
C LEU A 14 -19.51 -3.60 -0.29
N SER A 15 -18.90 -4.06 0.80
CA SER A 15 -18.33 -3.15 1.81
C SER A 15 -17.19 -2.33 1.22
N GLY A 16 -16.79 -1.27 1.93
CA GLY A 16 -15.64 -0.44 1.52
C GLY A 16 -14.36 -1.26 1.36
N GLY A 17 -14.07 -2.15 2.30
CA GLY A 17 -12.91 -3.05 2.22
C GLY A 17 -13.00 -4.02 1.06
N MET A 18 -14.18 -4.56 0.79
CA MET A 18 -14.40 -5.44 -0.36
C MET A 18 -14.25 -4.69 -1.69
N LYS A 19 -14.75 -3.46 -1.78
CA LYS A 19 -14.56 -2.60 -2.97
C LYS A 19 -13.08 -2.32 -3.22
N ARG A 20 -12.33 -2.05 -2.17
CA ARG A 20 -10.89 -1.80 -2.28
C ARG A 20 -10.16 -3.05 -2.77
N ARG A 21 -10.48 -4.22 -2.24
CA ARG A 21 -9.91 -5.48 -2.70
C ARG A 21 -10.26 -5.78 -4.15
N LEU A 22 -11.49 -5.50 -4.55
CA LEU A 22 -11.92 -5.63 -5.94
C LEU A 22 -11.14 -4.69 -6.86
N SER A 23 -10.94 -3.45 -6.45
CA SER A 23 -10.15 -2.48 -7.22
C SER A 23 -8.71 -2.96 -7.43
N ILE A 24 -8.09 -3.50 -6.40
CA ILE A 24 -6.74 -4.08 -6.49
C ILE A 24 -6.74 -5.29 -7.43
N ALA A 25 -7.73 -6.18 -7.31
CA ALA A 25 -7.86 -7.33 -8.19
C ALA A 25 -8.00 -6.93 -9.66
N ILE A 26 -8.76 -5.89 -9.94
CA ILE A 26 -8.90 -5.34 -11.29
C ILE A 26 -7.56 -4.85 -11.82
N SER A 27 -6.77 -4.19 -11.00
CA SER A 27 -5.44 -3.71 -11.41
C SER A 27 -4.49 -4.83 -11.75
N LEU A 28 -4.73 -6.04 -11.28
CA LEU A 28 -3.89 -7.22 -11.52
C LEU A 28 -4.34 -8.04 -12.73
N VAL A 29 -5.47 -7.71 -13.33
CA VAL A 29 -5.96 -8.40 -14.54
C VAL A 29 -4.97 -8.23 -15.68
N GLY A 30 -4.68 -9.33 -16.39
CA GLY A 30 -3.71 -9.31 -17.47
C GLY A 30 -2.26 -9.51 -17.02
N ASP A 31 -2.03 -9.76 -15.74
CA ASP A 31 -0.71 -10.00 -15.16
C ASP A 31 0.31 -8.91 -15.50
N PRO A 32 0.04 -7.64 -15.13
CA PRO A 32 0.92 -6.53 -15.45
C PRO A 32 2.25 -6.66 -14.69
N LYS A 33 3.32 -6.13 -15.28
CA LYS A 33 4.63 -6.10 -14.65
C LYS A 33 4.80 -4.92 -13.70
N ILE A 34 4.03 -3.87 -13.88
CA ILE A 34 4.07 -2.65 -13.07
C ILE A 34 2.64 -2.30 -12.68
N VAL A 35 2.44 -2.02 -11.40
CA VAL A 35 1.14 -1.61 -10.86
C VAL A 35 1.33 -0.36 -10.02
N PHE A 36 0.47 0.62 -10.22
CA PHE A 36 0.43 1.85 -9.44
C PHE A 36 -0.78 1.83 -8.51
N LEU A 37 -0.54 2.09 -7.23
CA LEU A 37 -1.57 2.07 -6.20
C LEU A 37 -1.51 3.40 -5.44
N ASP A 38 -2.63 4.09 -5.40
CA ASP A 38 -2.72 5.36 -4.68
C ASP A 38 -3.42 5.13 -3.34
N GLU A 39 -2.65 5.24 -2.26
CA GLU A 39 -3.10 5.04 -0.88
C GLU A 39 -3.99 3.80 -0.72
N PRO A 40 -3.47 2.59 -1.02
CA PRO A 40 -4.32 1.41 -1.20
C PRO A 40 -5.08 0.97 0.05
N SER A 41 -4.60 1.25 1.24
CA SER A 41 -5.27 0.83 2.48
C SER A 41 -5.81 1.98 3.32
N THR A 42 -5.82 3.20 2.78
CA THR A 42 -6.33 4.37 3.49
C THR A 42 -7.83 4.26 3.75
N GLY A 43 -8.24 4.61 4.96
CA GLY A 43 -9.64 4.60 5.35
C GLY A 43 -10.20 3.23 5.75
N LEU A 44 -9.37 2.20 5.76
CA LEU A 44 -9.78 0.86 6.15
C LEU A 44 -9.48 0.60 7.63
N ASP A 45 -10.28 -0.26 8.25
CA ASP A 45 -10.00 -0.76 9.59
C ASP A 45 -8.73 -1.64 9.60
N PRO A 46 -8.13 -1.89 10.78
CA PRO A 46 -6.87 -2.64 10.85
C PRO A 46 -6.91 -4.03 10.22
N ASP A 47 -8.02 -4.75 10.33
CA ASP A 47 -8.12 -6.11 9.79
C ASP A 47 -8.15 -6.11 8.27
N ASN A 48 -8.96 -5.24 7.67
CA ASN A 48 -9.00 -5.08 6.22
C ASN A 48 -7.67 -4.59 5.67
N ARG A 49 -7.02 -3.69 6.38
CA ARG A 49 -5.71 -3.17 6.02
C ARG A 49 -4.66 -4.28 5.94
N ARG A 50 -4.59 -5.14 6.95
CA ARG A 50 -3.67 -6.28 6.97
C ARG A 50 -3.93 -7.24 5.81
N GLN A 51 -5.19 -7.52 5.52
CA GLN A 51 -5.55 -8.40 4.41
C GLN A 51 -5.03 -7.85 3.07
N ILE A 52 -5.17 -6.55 2.85
CA ILE A 52 -4.64 -5.90 1.65
C ILE A 52 -3.12 -5.96 1.62
N TRP A 53 -2.46 -5.70 2.73
CA TRP A 53 -0.99 -5.77 2.80
C TRP A 53 -0.47 -7.18 2.50
N GLU A 54 -1.13 -8.22 2.98
CA GLU A 54 -0.76 -9.60 2.68
C GLU A 54 -0.88 -9.91 1.20
N VAL A 55 -1.94 -9.47 0.57
CA VAL A 55 -2.14 -9.65 -0.86
C VAL A 55 -1.07 -8.91 -1.66
N LEU A 56 -0.79 -7.67 -1.32
CA LEU A 56 0.21 -6.86 -2.02
C LEU A 56 1.62 -7.43 -1.84
N ALA A 57 1.94 -7.91 -0.65
CA ALA A 57 3.24 -8.56 -0.40
C ALA A 57 3.46 -9.77 -1.31
N ARG A 58 2.43 -10.58 -1.52
CA ARG A 58 2.50 -11.73 -2.44
C ARG A 58 2.64 -11.29 -3.89
N CYS A 59 2.02 -10.17 -4.25
CA CYS A 59 2.07 -9.67 -5.62
C CYS A 59 3.45 -9.15 -6.03
N GLN A 60 4.28 -8.77 -5.09
CA GLN A 60 5.61 -8.23 -5.37
C GLN A 60 6.57 -9.24 -5.99
N ASP A 61 6.35 -10.53 -5.81
CA ASP A 61 7.26 -11.57 -6.30
C ASP A 61 7.37 -11.58 -7.83
N LYS A 62 6.35 -11.14 -8.53
CA LYS A 62 6.27 -11.23 -9.99
C LYS A 62 6.22 -9.88 -10.69
N ARG A 63 6.13 -8.78 -9.94
CA ARG A 63 5.91 -7.45 -10.52
C ARG A 63 6.42 -6.36 -9.62
N SER A 64 6.58 -5.17 -10.19
CA SER A 64 6.92 -3.98 -9.42
C SER A 64 5.65 -3.24 -9.00
N LEU A 65 5.57 -2.91 -7.73
CA LEU A 65 4.47 -2.12 -7.18
C LEU A 65 4.99 -0.73 -6.81
N PHE A 66 4.30 0.29 -7.29
CA PHE A 66 4.51 1.68 -6.87
C PHE A 66 3.28 2.11 -6.09
N LEU A 67 3.46 2.47 -4.83
CA LEU A 67 2.34 2.93 -4.04
C LEU A 67 2.64 4.26 -3.38
N THR A 68 1.60 5.07 -3.23
CA THR A 68 1.65 6.25 -2.39
C THR A 68 1.02 5.92 -1.04
N THR A 69 1.57 6.48 0.02
CA THR A 69 1.00 6.33 1.34
C THR A 69 1.47 7.45 2.25
N HIS A 70 0.66 7.80 3.22
CA HIS A 70 1.05 8.66 4.33
C HIS A 70 1.27 7.86 5.62
N MET A 71 1.13 6.55 5.56
CA MET A 71 1.31 5.67 6.71
C MET A 71 2.67 4.99 6.66
N MET A 72 3.52 5.28 7.64
CA MET A 72 4.83 4.63 7.73
C MET A 72 4.73 3.12 7.92
N GLU A 73 3.71 2.66 8.64
CA GLU A 73 3.48 1.22 8.82
C GLU A 73 3.28 0.51 7.49
N GLU A 74 2.52 1.11 6.57
CA GLU A 74 2.32 0.55 5.24
C GLU A 74 3.61 0.53 4.43
N ALA A 75 4.35 1.63 4.46
CA ALA A 75 5.65 1.71 3.81
C ALA A 75 6.63 0.68 4.39
N ASP A 76 6.68 0.55 5.70
CA ASP A 76 7.55 -0.42 6.38
C ASP A 76 7.17 -1.86 6.02
N ALA A 77 5.88 -2.16 5.91
CA ALA A 77 5.40 -3.51 5.62
C ALA A 77 5.60 -3.92 4.17
N LEU A 78 5.52 -2.99 3.23
CA LEU A 78 5.41 -3.30 1.81
C LEU A 78 6.58 -2.84 0.97
N CYS A 79 7.29 -1.80 1.36
CA CYS A 79 8.23 -1.13 0.48
C CYS A 79 9.68 -1.53 0.77
N HIS A 80 10.42 -1.91 -0.28
CA HIS A 80 11.86 -2.11 -0.22
C HIS A 80 12.60 -0.78 -0.35
N ARG A 81 12.06 0.14 -1.16
CA ARG A 81 12.58 1.48 -1.34
C ARG A 81 11.47 2.49 -1.08
N ILE A 82 11.81 3.53 -0.36
CA ILE A 82 10.86 4.57 0.05
C ILE A 82 11.40 5.91 -0.41
N GLY A 83 10.55 6.68 -1.10
CA GLY A 83 10.82 8.07 -1.42
C GLY A 83 9.99 8.97 -0.52
N ILE A 84 10.59 10.04 -0.02
CA ILE A 84 9.89 11.03 0.80
C ILE A 84 9.71 12.30 -0.03
N ILE A 85 8.45 12.72 -0.17
CA ILE A 85 8.08 13.92 -0.90
C ILE A 85 7.57 14.95 0.09
N THR A 86 8.12 16.16 0.03
CA THR A 86 7.68 17.29 0.83
C THR A 86 7.55 18.51 -0.06
N ARG A 87 6.42 19.20 0.03
CA ARG A 87 6.14 20.42 -0.76
C ARG A 87 6.37 20.20 -2.27
N GLY A 88 5.89 19.05 -2.76
CA GLY A 88 5.99 18.71 -4.18
C GLY A 88 7.38 18.33 -4.67
N THR A 89 8.35 18.19 -3.77
CA THR A 89 9.73 17.84 -4.14
C THR A 89 10.14 16.54 -3.49
N LEU A 90 10.76 15.65 -4.27
CA LEU A 90 11.37 14.43 -3.75
C LEU A 90 12.62 14.81 -2.95
N ARG A 91 12.61 14.53 -1.65
CA ARG A 91 13.68 14.90 -0.72
C ARG A 91 14.74 13.82 -0.58
N THR A 92 14.31 12.57 -0.55
CA THR A 92 15.23 11.46 -0.38
C THR A 92 14.61 10.17 -0.88
N VAL A 93 15.45 9.20 -1.24
CA VAL A 93 15.06 7.84 -1.57
C VAL A 93 16.03 6.89 -0.89
N GLY A 94 15.53 5.84 -0.27
CA GLY A 94 16.37 4.84 0.35
C GLY A 94 15.57 3.68 0.90
N ASN A 95 16.26 2.70 1.52
CA ASN A 95 15.59 1.66 2.26
C ASN A 95 15.19 2.16 3.66
N GLN A 96 14.36 1.39 4.35
CA GLN A 96 13.86 1.77 5.68
C GLN A 96 14.97 2.06 6.68
N LEU A 97 15.96 1.20 6.74
CA LEU A 97 17.07 1.34 7.70
C LEU A 97 17.85 2.63 7.46
N ARG A 98 18.13 2.94 6.20
CA ARG A 98 18.86 4.14 5.83
C ARG A 98 18.06 5.40 6.15
N LEU A 99 16.76 5.42 5.84
CA LEU A 99 15.91 6.57 6.13
C LEU A 99 15.75 6.79 7.63
N LYS A 100 15.58 5.73 8.41
CA LYS A 100 15.52 5.82 9.87
C LYS A 100 16.83 6.29 10.46
N LYS A 101 17.96 5.86 9.91
CA LYS A 101 19.29 6.30 10.33
C LYS A 101 19.55 7.76 10.03
N ASP A 102 19.23 8.21 8.80
CA ASP A 102 19.54 9.55 8.33
C ASP A 102 18.58 10.62 8.86
N TYR A 103 17.31 10.25 9.09
CA TYR A 103 16.24 11.18 9.45
C TYR A 103 15.57 10.87 10.78
N GLY A 104 15.87 9.72 11.39
CA GLY A 104 15.29 9.31 12.66
C GLY A 104 16.04 9.83 13.90
N GLN A 105 17.24 10.33 13.73
CA GLN A 105 18.02 10.90 14.85
C GLN A 105 17.62 12.36 15.05
N GLY A 106 17.05 12.66 16.23
CA GLY A 106 16.63 14.00 16.57
C GLY A 106 15.22 14.36 16.13
N PHE A 107 14.62 13.56 15.32
CA PHE A 107 13.18 13.59 15.10
C PHE A 107 12.60 12.33 15.71
N ARG A 108 11.85 12.45 16.77
CA ARG A 108 10.70 11.60 16.85
C ARG A 108 9.95 11.89 15.59
N LEU A 109 10.12 11.06 14.61
CA LEU A 109 9.11 10.84 13.65
C LEU A 109 7.96 10.16 14.40
N SER A 110 7.34 10.87 15.30
CA SER A 110 5.94 10.69 15.48
C SER A 110 5.35 11.23 14.20
N LEU A 111 5.52 10.46 13.19
CA LEU A 111 4.64 10.42 12.09
C LEU A 111 3.34 9.90 12.66
N SER A 112 2.72 10.70 13.51
CA SER A 112 1.31 10.64 13.70
C SER A 112 0.72 11.07 12.37
N LEU A 113 0.86 10.15 11.51
CA LEU A 113 0.24 10.18 10.22
C LEU A 113 -1.20 9.82 10.40
#